data_594293b668a6c9142d66f22f1cc89ff1
#
_entry.id   594293b668a6c9142d66f22f1cc89ff1
#
_cell.length_a   1.000
_cell.length_b   1.000
_cell.length_c   1.000
_cell.angle_alpha   90.00
_cell.angle_beta   90.00
_cell.angle_gamma   90.00
#
_symmetry.space_group_name_H-M   'P 1'
#
loop_
_entity.id
_entity.type
_entity.pdbx_description
1 polymer ?
#
loop_
_entity_poly.entity_id
_entity_poly.type
_entity_poly.pdbx_seq_one_letter_code
_entity_poly.pdbx_strand_id
1 'polypeptide(L)'
;MSSARTPTWIGLFVALFGVLIVRQAVACFYPTLTVAAALWKESLIWLCVIALLFVICRGEHLSLRSVGIGTTTWIKSVLWGLVLAVVCAVIGGLLAAVTHYGHSENADAFSRLPLWLISVICVRAGVAEELFFRGYAIERLQALGLNRFWAAAIPLAIFSVGHWTGGWANIVIALVLGAVLAAFYLWRRDLVANMVGHFLVDFVANVLPRLFS
;
A
#
# COMPACT_ATOMS: atom_id res chain seq x y z
N MET A 1 -22.10 24.66 0.67
CA MET A 1 -21.66 23.29 1.10
C MET A 1 -20.88 22.50 0.03
N SER A 2 -20.75 22.95 -1.21
CA SER A 2 -20.09 22.19 -2.30
C SER A 2 -18.56 22.33 -2.35
N SER A 3 -17.98 23.47 -2.01
CA SER A 3 -16.52 23.70 -2.13
C SER A 3 -15.66 22.92 -1.14
N ALA A 4 -16.17 22.63 0.05
CA ALA A 4 -15.43 21.88 1.08
C ALA A 4 -15.22 20.38 0.77
N ARG A 5 -15.97 19.81 -0.17
CA ARG A 5 -15.84 18.39 -0.57
C ARG A 5 -14.90 18.16 -1.73
N THR A 6 -14.57 19.20 -2.51
CA THR A 6 -13.70 19.07 -3.70
C THR A 6 -12.31 18.53 -3.36
N PRO A 7 -11.58 19.02 -2.33
CA PRO A 7 -10.29 18.47 -1.96
C PRO A 7 -10.36 16.97 -1.60
N THR A 8 -11.42 16.56 -0.89
CA THR A 8 -11.63 15.16 -0.51
C THR A 8 -11.79 14.24 -1.73
N TRP A 9 -12.53 14.67 -2.75
CA TRP A 9 -12.69 13.89 -3.98
C TRP A 9 -11.39 13.81 -4.78
N ILE A 10 -10.61 14.90 -4.84
CA ILE A 10 -9.27 14.89 -5.45
C ILE A 10 -8.36 13.92 -4.71
N GLY A 11 -8.34 13.99 -3.37
CA GLY A 11 -7.55 13.08 -2.55
C GLY A 11 -7.97 11.62 -2.71
N LEU A 12 -9.27 11.32 -2.77
CA LEU A 12 -9.78 9.97 -3.03
C LEU A 12 -9.36 9.47 -4.42
N PHE A 13 -9.41 10.31 -5.43
CA PHE A 13 -8.95 9.96 -6.77
C PHE A 13 -7.46 9.62 -6.77
N VAL A 14 -6.62 10.46 -6.14
CA VAL A 14 -5.17 10.20 -6.01
C VAL A 14 -4.91 8.92 -5.22
N ALA A 15 -5.59 8.73 -4.08
CA ALA A 15 -5.38 7.58 -3.22
C ALA A 15 -5.80 6.26 -3.88
N LEU A 16 -6.93 6.22 -4.56
CA LEU A 16 -7.46 4.98 -5.15
C LEU A 16 -6.85 4.65 -6.51
N PHE A 17 -6.51 5.65 -7.31
CA PHE A 17 -6.11 5.44 -8.70
C PHE A 17 -4.70 5.95 -9.03
N GLY A 18 -4.09 6.79 -8.20
CA GLY A 18 -2.78 7.41 -8.48
C GLY A 18 -1.70 6.38 -8.79
N VAL A 19 -1.58 5.33 -7.98
CA VAL A 19 -0.58 4.25 -8.21
C VAL A 19 -0.86 3.51 -9.53
N LEU A 20 -2.11 3.23 -9.84
CA LEU A 20 -2.49 2.54 -11.08
C LEU A 20 -2.18 3.39 -12.31
N ILE A 21 -2.49 4.68 -12.26
CA ILE A 21 -2.20 5.65 -13.33
C ILE A 21 -0.69 5.78 -13.53
N VAL A 22 0.07 5.93 -12.45
CA VAL A 22 1.54 6.02 -12.51
C VAL A 22 2.13 4.76 -13.13
N ARG A 23 1.70 3.57 -12.70
CA ARG A 23 2.17 2.30 -13.27
C ARG A 23 1.90 2.21 -14.76
N GLN A 24 0.68 2.55 -15.19
CA GLN A 24 0.29 2.51 -16.60
C GLN A 24 1.06 3.55 -17.42
N ALA A 25 1.20 4.78 -16.92
CA ALA A 25 1.95 5.83 -17.58
C ALA A 25 3.42 5.44 -17.77
N VAL A 26 4.08 4.90 -16.72
CA VAL A 26 5.47 4.44 -16.84
C VAL A 26 5.58 3.27 -17.81
N ALA A 27 4.65 2.32 -17.82
CA ALA A 27 4.65 1.18 -18.73
C ALA A 27 4.53 1.58 -20.21
N CYS A 28 3.86 2.70 -20.52
CA CYS A 28 3.80 3.24 -21.89
C CYS A 28 5.17 3.70 -22.43
N PHE A 29 6.05 4.19 -21.54
CA PHE A 29 7.39 4.63 -21.93
C PHE A 29 8.46 3.55 -21.71
N TYR A 30 8.24 2.66 -20.76
CA TYR A 30 9.14 1.58 -20.37
C TYR A 30 8.35 0.26 -20.33
N PRO A 31 8.20 -0.42 -21.47
CA PRO A 31 7.42 -1.68 -21.53
C PRO A 31 8.06 -2.83 -20.74
N THR A 32 9.35 -2.73 -20.43
CA THR A 32 10.06 -3.70 -19.58
C THR A 32 10.48 -3.08 -18.26
N LEU A 33 10.49 -3.88 -17.19
CA LEU A 33 10.92 -3.43 -15.86
C LEU A 33 12.45 -3.30 -15.83
N THR A 34 12.93 -2.07 -15.94
CA THR A 34 14.34 -1.69 -15.79
C THR A 34 14.55 -0.89 -14.50
N VAL A 35 15.80 -0.69 -14.09
CA VAL A 35 16.12 0.19 -12.96
C VAL A 35 15.57 1.60 -13.19
N ALA A 36 15.71 2.14 -14.41
CA ALA A 36 15.18 3.46 -14.74
C ALA A 36 13.65 3.50 -14.64
N ALA A 37 12.94 2.51 -15.19
CA ALA A 37 11.49 2.39 -15.08
C ALA A 37 11.03 2.33 -13.60
N ALA A 38 11.74 1.54 -12.79
CA ALA A 38 11.45 1.45 -11.37
C ALA A 38 11.66 2.78 -10.65
N LEU A 39 12.78 3.48 -10.90
CA LEU A 39 13.06 4.80 -10.29
C LEU A 39 12.01 5.85 -10.67
N TRP A 40 11.63 5.92 -11.96
CA TRP A 40 10.57 6.82 -12.39
C TRP A 40 9.24 6.52 -11.70
N LYS A 41 8.86 5.25 -11.66
CA LYS A 41 7.63 4.81 -10.97
C LYS A 41 7.65 5.19 -9.48
N GLU A 42 8.73 4.88 -8.76
CA GLU A 42 8.86 5.21 -7.35
C GLU A 42 8.80 6.73 -7.11
N SER A 43 9.52 7.52 -7.90
CA SER A 43 9.51 8.99 -7.80
C SER A 43 8.10 9.57 -7.98
N LEU A 44 7.36 9.10 -8.98
CA LEU A 44 6.00 9.57 -9.24
C LEU A 44 5.01 9.13 -8.14
N ILE A 45 5.17 7.94 -7.56
CA ILE A 45 4.33 7.51 -6.43
C ILE A 45 4.63 8.37 -5.19
N TRP A 46 5.90 8.70 -4.91
CA TRP A 46 6.23 9.63 -3.83
C TRP A 46 5.67 11.03 -4.05
N LEU A 47 5.59 11.51 -5.30
CA LEU A 47 4.89 12.76 -5.63
C LEU A 47 3.38 12.65 -5.33
N CYS A 48 2.74 11.52 -5.59
CA CYS A 48 1.35 11.27 -5.19
C CYS A 48 1.19 11.30 -3.66
N VAL A 49 2.15 10.74 -2.89
CA VAL A 49 2.15 10.84 -1.41
C VAL A 49 2.21 12.31 -0.97
N ILE A 50 3.14 13.08 -1.52
CA ILE A 50 3.29 14.52 -1.20
C ILE A 50 2.01 15.28 -1.55
N ALA A 51 1.44 15.03 -2.73
CA ALA A 51 0.19 15.65 -3.16
C ALA A 51 -0.96 15.31 -2.19
N LEU A 52 -1.06 14.06 -1.76
CA LEU A 52 -2.10 13.66 -0.81
C LEU A 52 -1.90 14.30 0.57
N LEU A 53 -0.67 14.37 1.07
CA LEU A 53 -0.36 15.08 2.31
C LEU A 53 -0.72 16.58 2.21
N PHE A 54 -0.47 17.18 1.05
CA PHE A 54 -0.87 18.57 0.79
C PHE A 54 -2.41 18.71 0.81
N VAL A 55 -3.14 17.78 0.17
CA VAL A 55 -4.62 17.75 0.23
C VAL A 55 -5.10 17.66 1.67
N ILE A 56 -4.56 16.75 2.49
CA ILE A 56 -4.95 16.58 3.90
C ILE A 56 -4.72 17.88 4.68
N CYS A 57 -3.48 18.41 4.61
CA CYS A 57 -3.07 19.50 5.49
C CYS A 57 -3.58 20.87 5.03
N ARG A 58 -3.63 21.13 3.71
CA ARG A 58 -3.97 22.44 3.15
C ARG A 58 -5.34 22.47 2.48
N GLY A 59 -5.75 21.40 1.80
CA GLY A 59 -7.05 21.31 1.15
C GLY A 59 -8.18 21.03 2.13
N GLU A 60 -7.97 20.07 3.02
CA GLU A 60 -8.98 19.67 4.01
C GLU A 60 -8.77 20.36 5.39
N HIS A 61 -7.63 21.00 5.61
CA HIS A 61 -7.23 21.60 6.90
C HIS A 61 -7.24 20.60 8.06
N LEU A 62 -6.87 19.35 7.81
CA LEU A 62 -6.85 18.28 8.78
C LEU A 62 -5.42 17.91 9.19
N SER A 63 -5.27 17.40 10.40
CA SER A 63 -4.00 16.87 10.88
C SER A 63 -3.80 15.42 10.40
N LEU A 64 -2.56 14.92 10.47
CA LEU A 64 -2.23 13.53 10.12
C LEU A 64 -2.92 12.49 11.04
N ARG A 65 -3.42 12.90 12.21
CA ARG A 65 -4.28 12.05 13.05
C ARG A 65 -5.57 11.63 12.35
N SER A 66 -6.04 12.43 11.38
CA SER A 66 -7.25 12.12 10.60
C SER A 66 -7.08 10.88 9.71
N VAL A 67 -5.86 10.44 9.48
CA VAL A 67 -5.50 9.24 8.72
C VAL A 67 -4.81 8.17 9.58
N GLY A 68 -4.88 8.29 10.92
CA GLY A 68 -4.36 7.29 11.84
C GLY A 68 -2.87 7.43 12.18
N ILE A 69 -2.20 8.54 11.83
CA ILE A 69 -0.81 8.81 12.22
C ILE A 69 -0.80 9.58 13.55
N GLY A 70 -0.03 9.10 14.53
CA GLY A 70 0.10 9.73 15.84
C GLY A 70 -1.12 9.53 16.75
N THR A 71 -1.90 8.47 16.52
CA THR A 71 -3.04 8.08 17.37
C THR A 71 -2.58 7.32 18.62
N THR A 72 -1.39 6.74 18.58
CA THR A 72 -0.74 6.03 19.69
C THR A 72 0.74 6.37 19.78
N THR A 73 1.46 5.80 20.76
CA THR A 73 2.91 5.99 20.86
C THR A 73 3.62 5.18 19.78
N TRP A 74 4.73 5.71 19.25
CA TRP A 74 5.47 5.06 18.17
C TRP A 74 5.99 3.65 18.56
N ILE A 75 6.36 3.44 19.83
CA ILE A 75 6.78 2.12 20.34
C ILE A 75 5.65 1.11 20.21
N LYS A 76 4.44 1.47 20.64
CA LYS A 76 3.26 0.59 20.50
C LYS A 76 2.94 0.32 19.03
N SER A 77 3.04 1.33 18.17
CA SER A 77 2.85 1.13 16.72
C SER A 77 3.86 0.15 16.14
N VAL A 78 5.14 0.26 16.49
CA VAL A 78 6.18 -0.68 16.04
C VAL A 78 5.90 -2.10 16.56
N LEU A 79 5.58 -2.27 17.84
CA LEU A 79 5.27 -3.58 18.40
C LEU A 79 4.05 -4.24 17.71
N TRP A 80 2.98 -3.48 17.47
CA TRP A 80 1.84 -3.99 16.71
C TRP A 80 2.18 -4.25 15.24
N GLY A 81 3.05 -3.44 14.64
CA GLY A 81 3.58 -3.67 13.30
C GLY A 81 4.35 -4.98 13.20
N LEU A 82 5.18 -5.32 14.22
CA LEU A 82 5.87 -6.62 14.29
C LEU A 82 4.87 -7.79 14.39
N VAL A 83 3.82 -7.66 15.20
CA VAL A 83 2.77 -8.69 15.29
C VAL A 83 2.08 -8.86 13.94
N LEU A 84 1.70 -7.76 13.28
CA LEU A 84 1.11 -7.79 11.94
C LEU A 84 2.03 -8.43 10.92
N ALA A 85 3.33 -8.10 10.95
CA ALA A 85 4.31 -8.69 10.06
C ALA A 85 4.36 -10.22 10.19
N VAL A 86 4.38 -10.74 11.42
CA VAL A 86 4.38 -12.21 11.68
C VAL A 86 3.08 -12.83 11.15
N VAL A 87 1.93 -12.26 11.48
CA VAL A 87 0.62 -12.78 11.03
C VAL A 87 0.55 -12.79 9.49
N CYS A 88 0.89 -11.67 8.86
CA CYS A 88 0.87 -11.58 7.40
C CYS A 88 1.93 -12.46 6.72
N ALA A 89 3.12 -12.62 7.31
CA ALA A 89 4.15 -13.50 6.75
C ALA A 89 3.72 -14.98 6.80
N VAL A 90 3.08 -15.42 7.88
CA VAL A 90 2.55 -16.79 7.98
C VAL A 90 1.44 -17.01 6.96
N ILE A 91 0.45 -16.12 6.91
CA ILE A 91 -0.67 -16.22 5.97
C ILE A 91 -0.16 -16.13 4.52
N GLY A 92 0.71 -15.15 4.22
CA GLY A 92 1.28 -14.95 2.89
C GLY A 92 2.11 -16.13 2.43
N GLY A 93 2.93 -16.71 3.31
CA GLY A 93 3.73 -17.91 3.03
C GLY A 93 2.85 -19.13 2.71
N LEU A 94 1.79 -19.35 3.50
CA LEU A 94 0.83 -20.42 3.22
C LEU A 94 0.10 -20.22 1.88
N LEU A 95 -0.36 -18.99 1.61
CA LEU A 95 -1.01 -18.67 0.34
C LEU A 95 -0.04 -18.84 -0.84
N ALA A 96 1.20 -18.38 -0.71
CA ALA A 96 2.21 -18.52 -1.75
C ALA A 96 2.49 -19.99 -2.07
N ALA A 97 2.57 -20.86 -1.03
CA ALA A 97 2.75 -22.29 -1.21
C ALA A 97 1.55 -22.96 -1.91
N VAL A 98 0.32 -22.63 -1.50
CA VAL A 98 -0.90 -23.22 -2.09
C VAL A 98 -1.16 -22.71 -3.51
N THR A 99 -0.86 -21.43 -3.79
CA THR A 99 -1.10 -20.82 -5.10
C THR A 99 0.08 -20.96 -6.07
N HIS A 100 1.18 -21.59 -5.63
CA HIS A 100 2.44 -21.69 -6.39
C HIS A 100 2.93 -20.32 -6.88
N TYR A 101 2.78 -19.29 -6.02
CA TYR A 101 3.21 -17.93 -6.31
C TYR A 101 4.74 -17.85 -6.45
N GLY A 102 5.22 -17.07 -7.40
CA GLY A 102 6.66 -16.87 -7.65
C GLY A 102 7.13 -17.28 -9.03
N HIS A 103 6.27 -17.92 -9.83
CA HIS A 103 6.58 -18.38 -11.20
C HIS A 103 5.91 -17.48 -12.25
N SER A 104 6.22 -16.18 -12.25
CA SER A 104 5.72 -15.25 -13.25
C SER A 104 6.86 -14.40 -13.83
N GLU A 105 6.78 -14.05 -15.12
CA GLU A 105 7.78 -13.19 -15.79
C GLU A 105 8.00 -11.87 -15.05
N ASN A 106 6.96 -11.31 -14.44
CA ASN A 106 7.05 -10.09 -13.65
C ASN A 106 7.78 -10.30 -12.32
N ALA A 107 7.61 -11.44 -11.67
CA ALA A 107 8.37 -11.80 -10.47
C ALA A 107 9.87 -11.96 -10.80
N ASP A 108 10.17 -12.59 -11.93
CA ASP A 108 11.55 -12.74 -12.40
C ASP A 108 12.18 -11.39 -12.77
N ALA A 109 11.44 -10.51 -13.47
CA ALA A 109 11.93 -9.17 -13.79
C ALA A 109 12.17 -8.34 -12.51
N PHE A 110 11.28 -8.44 -11.52
CA PHE A 110 11.43 -7.77 -10.22
C PHE A 110 12.66 -8.32 -9.46
N SER A 111 12.88 -9.63 -9.50
CA SER A 111 14.02 -10.26 -8.84
C SER A 111 15.37 -9.85 -9.41
N ARG A 112 15.45 -9.35 -10.65
CA ARG A 112 16.68 -8.83 -11.28
C ARG A 112 17.04 -7.41 -10.87
N LEU A 113 16.15 -6.69 -10.18
CA LEU A 113 16.46 -5.34 -9.68
C LEU A 113 17.52 -5.40 -8.57
N PRO A 114 18.37 -4.36 -8.44
CA PRO A 114 19.32 -4.25 -7.34
C PRO A 114 18.62 -4.31 -5.98
N LEU A 115 19.25 -4.96 -5.01
CA LEU A 115 18.68 -5.19 -3.70
C LEU A 115 18.29 -3.89 -2.96
N TRP A 116 19.12 -2.85 -3.09
CA TRP A 116 18.81 -1.53 -2.53
C TRP A 116 17.52 -0.95 -3.09
N LEU A 117 17.26 -1.13 -4.40
CA LEU A 117 16.05 -0.61 -5.05
C LEU A 117 14.82 -1.39 -4.60
N ILE A 118 14.91 -2.71 -4.48
CA ILE A 118 13.84 -3.54 -3.91
C ILE A 118 13.53 -3.09 -2.48
N SER A 119 14.54 -2.80 -1.67
CA SER A 119 14.34 -2.29 -0.30
C SER A 119 13.61 -0.95 -0.30
N VAL A 120 13.94 -0.03 -1.20
CA VAL A 120 13.22 1.24 -1.37
C VAL A 120 11.77 1.02 -1.79
N ILE A 121 11.53 0.05 -2.71
CA ILE A 121 10.18 -0.32 -3.14
C ILE A 121 9.36 -0.86 -1.95
N CYS A 122 9.94 -1.71 -1.09
CA CYS A 122 9.26 -2.22 0.11
C CYS A 122 8.90 -1.08 1.09
N VAL A 123 9.81 -0.12 1.31
CA VAL A 123 9.51 1.07 2.14
C VAL A 123 8.36 1.87 1.53
N ARG A 124 8.41 2.14 0.22
CA ARG A 124 7.34 2.87 -0.46
C ARG A 124 6.01 2.12 -0.38
N ALA A 125 6.00 0.78 -0.57
CA ALA A 125 4.79 -0.03 -0.47
C ALA A 125 4.16 0.12 0.93
N GLY A 126 4.92 -0.14 1.99
CA GLY A 126 4.45 0.00 3.36
C GLY A 126 3.93 1.41 3.69
N VAL A 127 4.59 2.46 3.21
CA VAL A 127 4.18 3.84 3.53
C VAL A 127 3.05 4.34 2.62
N ALA A 128 3.24 4.28 1.30
CA ALA A 128 2.32 4.90 0.36
C ALA A 128 1.00 4.13 0.27
N GLU A 129 1.05 2.81 0.17
CA GLU A 129 -0.16 2.01 -0.01
C GLU A 129 -1.02 2.01 1.25
N GLU A 130 -0.41 1.96 2.45
CA GLU A 130 -1.18 2.09 3.69
C GLU A 130 -1.79 3.49 3.84
N LEU A 131 -1.04 4.55 3.51
CA LEU A 131 -1.58 5.91 3.54
C LEU A 131 -2.76 6.07 2.57
N PHE A 132 -2.64 5.55 1.35
CA PHE A 132 -3.66 5.69 0.31
C PHE A 132 -4.91 4.87 0.64
N PHE A 133 -4.75 3.56 0.83
CA PHE A 133 -5.88 2.64 0.89
C PHE A 133 -6.49 2.52 2.29
N ARG A 134 -5.70 2.61 3.37
CA ARG A 134 -6.20 2.48 4.75
C ARG A 134 -6.38 3.84 5.40
N GLY A 135 -5.33 4.62 5.48
CA GLY A 135 -5.36 5.91 6.17
C GLY A 135 -6.31 6.92 5.52
N TYR A 136 -6.19 7.16 4.23
CA TYR A 136 -6.98 8.18 3.56
C TYR A 136 -8.33 7.66 3.07
N ALA A 137 -8.33 6.63 2.22
CA ALA A 137 -9.56 6.21 1.55
C ALA A 137 -10.63 5.73 2.55
N ILE A 138 -10.30 4.88 3.53
CA ILE A 138 -11.26 4.39 4.52
C ILE A 138 -11.86 5.56 5.31
N GLU A 139 -11.02 6.47 5.81
CA GLU A 139 -11.47 7.59 6.63
C GLU A 139 -12.36 8.55 5.85
N ARG A 140 -12.00 8.85 4.60
CA ARG A 140 -12.78 9.80 3.78
C ARG A 140 -14.08 9.20 3.26
N LEU A 141 -14.09 7.90 2.90
CA LEU A 141 -15.33 7.22 2.52
C LEU A 141 -16.31 7.13 3.70
N GLN A 142 -15.83 6.88 4.92
CA GLN A 142 -16.68 6.96 6.12
C GLN A 142 -17.20 8.37 6.36
N ALA A 143 -16.36 9.39 6.23
CA ALA A 143 -16.77 10.80 6.37
C ALA A 143 -17.79 11.23 5.30
N LEU A 144 -17.81 10.57 4.14
CA LEU A 144 -18.82 10.76 3.10
C LEU A 144 -20.11 9.96 3.33
N GLY A 145 -20.19 9.18 4.43
CA GLY A 145 -21.39 8.47 4.83
C GLY A 145 -21.43 6.98 4.52
N LEU A 146 -20.35 6.40 3.98
CA LEU A 146 -20.27 4.95 3.81
C LEU A 146 -20.10 4.28 5.18
N ASN A 147 -20.77 3.14 5.38
CA ASN A 147 -20.54 2.32 6.56
C ASN A 147 -19.11 1.72 6.54
N ARG A 148 -18.65 1.27 7.70
CA ARG A 148 -17.28 0.76 7.88
C ARG A 148 -16.90 -0.37 6.91
N PHE A 149 -17.85 -1.24 6.58
CA PHE A 149 -17.62 -2.36 5.69
C PHE A 149 -17.31 -1.86 4.26
N TRP A 150 -18.20 -1.06 3.67
CA TRP A 150 -18.00 -0.57 2.31
C TRP A 150 -16.84 0.41 2.19
N ALA A 151 -16.61 1.22 3.24
CA ALA A 151 -15.46 2.12 3.28
C ALA A 151 -14.11 1.38 3.24
N ALA A 152 -14.05 0.14 3.75
CA ALA A 152 -12.87 -0.71 3.67
C ALA A 152 -12.87 -1.63 2.44
N ALA A 153 -14.03 -2.17 2.05
CA ALA A 153 -14.13 -3.13 0.96
C ALA A 153 -13.79 -2.51 -0.40
N ILE A 154 -14.21 -1.26 -0.66
CA ILE A 154 -13.92 -0.57 -1.92
C ILE A 154 -12.42 -0.35 -2.14
N PRO A 155 -11.67 0.27 -1.20
CA PRO A 155 -10.23 0.42 -1.34
C PRO A 155 -9.50 -0.93 -1.41
N LEU A 156 -9.95 -1.93 -0.64
CA LEU A 156 -9.38 -3.28 -0.66
C LEU A 156 -9.53 -3.94 -2.03
N ALA A 157 -10.69 -3.85 -2.65
CA ALA A 157 -10.93 -4.40 -3.98
C ALA A 157 -10.03 -3.74 -5.04
N ILE A 158 -9.94 -2.41 -5.03
CA ILE A 158 -9.07 -1.65 -5.96
C ILE A 158 -7.60 -2.00 -5.73
N PHE A 159 -7.16 -2.06 -4.48
CA PHE A 159 -5.82 -2.48 -4.08
C PHE A 159 -5.47 -3.87 -4.61
N SER A 160 -6.36 -4.84 -4.39
CA SER A 160 -6.15 -6.24 -4.78
C SER A 160 -6.10 -6.42 -6.30
N VAL A 161 -7.04 -5.81 -7.02
CA VAL A 161 -7.05 -5.80 -8.48
C VAL A 161 -5.80 -5.10 -9.03
N GLY A 162 -5.30 -4.06 -8.35
CA GLY A 162 -4.04 -3.40 -8.68
C GLY A 162 -2.82 -4.33 -8.72
N HIS A 163 -2.90 -5.52 -8.13
CA HIS A 163 -1.84 -6.53 -8.13
C HIS A 163 -1.92 -7.53 -9.31
N TRP A 164 -2.82 -7.29 -10.28
CA TRP A 164 -3.08 -8.16 -11.42
C TRP A 164 -1.85 -8.54 -12.26
N THR A 165 -0.83 -7.68 -12.31
CA THR A 165 0.39 -7.95 -13.08
C THR A 165 1.25 -9.10 -12.50
N GLY A 166 1.05 -9.45 -11.24
CA GLY A 166 1.66 -10.65 -10.62
C GLY A 166 0.81 -11.92 -10.79
N GLY A 167 -0.27 -11.86 -11.60
CA GLY A 167 -1.18 -12.97 -11.82
C GLY A 167 -2.26 -13.10 -10.73
N TRP A 168 -3.16 -14.07 -10.90
CA TRP A 168 -4.30 -14.28 -10.00
C TRP A 168 -3.86 -14.59 -8.55
N ALA A 169 -2.77 -15.34 -8.39
CA ALA A 169 -2.21 -15.65 -7.07
C ALA A 169 -1.85 -14.38 -6.30
N ASN A 170 -1.23 -13.41 -6.97
CA ASN A 170 -0.89 -12.13 -6.37
C ASN A 170 -2.14 -11.30 -5.98
N ILE A 171 -3.21 -11.37 -6.79
CA ILE A 171 -4.49 -10.74 -6.44
C ILE A 171 -5.07 -11.36 -5.17
N VAL A 172 -5.04 -12.69 -5.04
CA VAL A 172 -5.56 -13.40 -3.86
C VAL A 172 -4.71 -13.08 -2.62
N ILE A 173 -3.39 -13.10 -2.75
CA ILE A 173 -2.48 -12.75 -1.64
C ILE A 173 -2.74 -11.29 -1.21
N ALA A 174 -2.79 -10.35 -2.15
CA ALA A 174 -3.06 -8.94 -1.86
C ALA A 174 -4.46 -8.74 -1.23
N LEU A 175 -5.47 -9.50 -1.65
CA LEU A 175 -6.81 -9.47 -1.08
C LEU A 175 -6.80 -9.92 0.39
N VAL A 176 -6.20 -11.07 0.68
CA VAL A 176 -6.22 -11.66 2.02
C VAL A 176 -5.35 -10.85 2.97
N LEU A 177 -4.10 -10.54 2.60
CA LEU A 177 -3.23 -9.72 3.45
C LEU A 177 -3.76 -8.30 3.59
N GLY A 178 -4.28 -7.75 2.50
CA GLY A 178 -4.93 -6.44 2.51
C GLY A 178 -6.16 -6.39 3.42
N ALA A 179 -6.94 -7.49 3.50
CA ALA A 179 -8.07 -7.59 4.42
C ALA A 179 -7.61 -7.65 5.89
N VAL A 180 -6.53 -8.38 6.21
CA VAL A 180 -5.93 -8.40 7.55
C VAL A 180 -5.51 -7.00 7.97
N LEU A 181 -4.78 -6.28 7.10
CA LEU A 181 -4.34 -4.91 7.37
C LEU A 181 -5.53 -3.95 7.51
N ALA A 182 -6.56 -4.06 6.67
CA ALA A 182 -7.76 -3.23 6.75
C ALA A 182 -8.55 -3.51 8.05
N ALA A 183 -8.71 -4.76 8.43
CA ALA A 183 -9.36 -5.15 9.69
C ALA A 183 -8.61 -4.60 10.91
N PHE A 184 -7.28 -4.72 10.92
CA PHE A 184 -6.46 -4.14 11.97
C PHE A 184 -6.60 -2.60 12.01
N TYR A 185 -6.55 -1.93 10.87
CA TYR A 185 -6.73 -0.48 10.79
C TYR A 185 -8.11 -0.06 11.34
N LEU A 186 -9.17 -0.75 10.94
CA LEU A 186 -10.51 -0.48 11.46
C LEU A 186 -10.60 -0.70 12.98
N TRP A 187 -9.83 -1.65 13.53
CA TRP A 187 -9.82 -1.93 14.96
C TRP A 187 -9.01 -0.90 15.76
N ARG A 188 -7.77 -0.58 15.31
CA ARG A 188 -6.80 0.20 16.08
C ARG A 188 -6.65 1.65 15.63
N ARG A 189 -6.99 1.93 14.37
CA ARG A 189 -6.69 3.22 13.71
C ARG A 189 -5.23 3.65 13.84
N ASP A 190 -4.30 2.69 13.80
CA ASP A 190 -2.87 2.90 13.90
C ASP A 190 -2.21 2.65 12.55
N LEU A 191 -2.10 3.71 11.75
CA LEU A 191 -1.53 3.61 10.40
C LEU A 191 -0.04 3.28 10.43
N VAL A 192 0.70 3.73 11.45
CA VAL A 192 2.13 3.44 11.59
C VAL A 192 2.36 1.95 11.81
N ALA A 193 1.53 1.29 12.62
CA ALA A 193 1.59 -0.16 12.78
C ALA A 193 1.34 -0.90 11.46
N ASN A 194 0.35 -0.46 10.69
CA ASN A 194 0.10 -1.01 9.35
C ASN A 194 1.32 -0.82 8.42
N MET A 195 1.90 0.40 8.38
CA MET A 195 3.08 0.70 7.56
C MET A 195 4.27 -0.19 7.91
N VAL A 196 4.54 -0.37 9.21
CA VAL A 196 5.63 -1.24 9.69
C VAL A 196 5.35 -2.70 9.34
N GLY A 197 4.13 -3.18 9.58
CA GLY A 197 3.73 -4.55 9.29
C GLY A 197 3.86 -4.88 7.81
N HIS A 198 3.31 -4.03 6.94
CA HIS A 198 3.36 -4.19 5.49
C HIS A 198 4.81 -4.15 4.96
N PHE A 199 5.57 -3.12 5.35
CA PHE A 199 6.99 -3.03 4.98
C PHE A 199 7.76 -4.30 5.33
N LEU A 200 7.61 -4.81 6.57
CA LEU A 200 8.35 -5.99 7.01
C LEU A 200 7.95 -7.26 6.27
N VAL A 201 6.68 -7.43 5.94
CA VAL A 201 6.22 -8.56 5.12
C VAL A 201 6.87 -8.54 3.76
N ASP A 202 6.84 -7.40 3.08
CA ASP A 202 7.47 -7.25 1.77
C ASP A 202 8.99 -7.42 1.83
N PHE A 203 9.63 -6.89 2.87
CA PHE A 203 11.06 -7.01 3.07
C PHE A 203 11.48 -8.47 3.30
N VAL A 204 10.75 -9.19 4.16
CA VAL A 204 11.00 -10.61 4.43
C VAL A 204 10.76 -11.46 3.18
N ALA A 205 9.75 -11.14 2.39
CA ALA A 205 9.44 -11.91 1.18
C ALA A 205 10.43 -11.65 0.03
N ASN A 206 10.90 -10.40 -0.15
CA ASN A 206 11.62 -10.00 -1.36
C ASN A 206 13.10 -9.67 -1.16
N VAL A 207 13.52 -9.28 0.04
CA VAL A 207 14.89 -8.85 0.34
C VAL A 207 15.65 -9.91 1.12
N LEU A 208 15.05 -10.41 2.21
CA LEU A 208 15.72 -11.31 3.14
C LEU A 208 16.27 -12.58 2.47
N PRO A 209 15.54 -13.31 1.60
CA PRO A 209 16.06 -14.54 0.97
C PRO A 209 17.30 -14.27 0.11
N ARG A 210 17.41 -13.07 -0.48
CA ARG A 210 18.51 -12.69 -1.36
C ARG A 210 19.78 -12.21 -0.63
N LEU A 211 19.69 -11.98 0.68
CA LEU A 211 20.87 -11.70 1.50
C LEU A 211 21.66 -12.98 1.85
N PHE A 212 21.02 -14.14 1.69
CA PHE A 212 21.61 -15.45 2.05
C PHE A 212 21.78 -16.37 0.83
N SER A 213 21.46 -15.92 -0.38
CA SER A 213 21.70 -16.61 -1.66
C SER A 213 22.98 -16.11 -2.31
#